data_2f31bed17ebdee90e8901a64ab5a3fb0
#
_entry.id   2f31bed17ebdee90e8901a64ab5a3fb0
#
_cell.length_a   1.000
_cell.length_b   1.000
_cell.length_c   1.000
_cell.angle_alpha   90.00
_cell.angle_beta   90.00
_cell.angle_gamma   90.00
#
_symmetry.space_group_name_H-M   'P 1'
#
loop_
_entity.id
_entity.type
_entity.pdbx_description
1 polymer ?
#
loop_
_entity_poly.entity_id
_entity_poly.type
_entity_poly.pdbx_seq_one_letter_code
_entity_poly.pdbx_strand_id
1 'polypeptide(L)'
;MTQAAGLRTHYNGELRTDHVGEQVHVVGWVAKRREHGEHLAFVDLRDHTGVVQCVVPGSVDLRSEYVIRVTGTVRHRLEGTVNAKLATGEIELQDCTVEVLAAAEPPPFPLDGRADDVDEMVRLRYRYLDLRRERMQRNLRVRARVTSAIRRA
;
A
#
# COMPACT_ATOMS: atom_id res chain seq x y z
N MET A 1 -5.46 28.84 -11.80
CA MET A 1 -4.17 28.16 -11.90
C MET A 1 -4.37 26.71 -11.50
N THR A 2 -4.44 25.84 -12.45
CA THR A 2 -4.55 24.39 -12.20
C THR A 2 -3.21 23.95 -11.65
N GLN A 3 -3.11 23.72 -10.34
CA GLN A 3 -1.97 22.97 -9.81
C GLN A 3 -1.94 21.64 -10.56
N ALA A 4 -0.84 21.35 -11.23
CA ALA A 4 -0.60 20.02 -11.76
C ALA A 4 -0.79 19.07 -10.56
N ALA A 5 -1.88 18.32 -10.58
CA ALA A 5 -2.19 17.39 -9.52
C ALA A 5 -1.00 16.45 -9.39
N GLY A 6 -0.26 16.55 -8.29
CA GLY A 6 0.86 15.67 -8.02
C GLY A 6 0.40 14.22 -8.12
N LEU A 7 1.30 13.31 -8.40
CA LEU A 7 0.98 11.87 -8.53
C LEU A 7 0.19 11.35 -7.32
N ARG A 8 0.42 11.93 -6.14
CA ARG A 8 -0.30 11.63 -4.88
C ARG A 8 -0.50 12.90 -4.05
N THR A 9 -1.53 12.92 -3.20
CA THR A 9 -1.74 13.93 -2.15
C THR A 9 -1.17 13.46 -0.82
N HIS A 10 -1.29 12.16 -0.52
CA HIS A 10 -0.87 11.54 0.74
C HIS A 10 -0.16 10.21 0.47
N TYR A 11 0.69 9.81 1.41
CA TYR A 11 1.17 8.43 1.48
C TYR A 11 0.12 7.53 2.17
N ASN A 12 0.09 6.25 1.78
CA ASN A 12 -0.95 5.32 2.22
C ASN A 12 -1.01 5.16 3.74
N GLY A 13 0.13 5.04 4.40
CA GLY A 13 0.22 4.86 5.84
C GLY A 13 0.06 6.12 6.67
N GLU A 14 -0.09 7.30 6.06
CA GLU A 14 -0.27 8.57 6.75
C GLU A 14 -1.75 8.93 6.99
N LEU A 15 -2.65 8.31 6.25
CA LEU A 15 -4.09 8.58 6.37
C LEU A 15 -4.63 8.16 7.75
N ARG A 16 -5.46 9.01 8.32
CA ARG A 16 -6.10 8.83 9.64
C ARG A 16 -7.54 9.33 9.60
N THR A 17 -8.22 9.19 10.72
CA THR A 17 -9.60 9.65 10.91
C THR A 17 -9.77 11.16 10.68
N ASP A 18 -8.73 11.95 10.89
CA ASP A 18 -8.74 13.41 10.67
C ASP A 18 -8.94 13.78 9.19
N HIS A 19 -8.63 12.86 8.27
CA HIS A 19 -8.82 13.04 6.82
C HIS A 19 -10.21 12.61 6.32
N VAL A 20 -11.09 12.15 7.22
CA VAL A 20 -12.43 11.69 6.82
C VAL A 20 -13.21 12.81 6.13
N GLY A 21 -13.74 12.51 4.96
CA GLY A 21 -14.42 13.44 4.07
C GLY A 21 -13.53 14.05 2.98
N GLU A 22 -12.22 13.93 3.08
CA GLU A 22 -11.30 14.43 2.06
C GLU A 22 -11.24 13.50 0.85
N GLN A 23 -11.17 14.10 -0.34
CA GLN A 23 -10.81 13.38 -1.56
C GLN A 23 -9.29 13.35 -1.69
N VAL A 24 -8.73 12.16 -1.77
CA VAL A 24 -7.29 11.96 -1.81
C VAL A 24 -6.85 11.17 -3.05
N HIS A 25 -5.59 11.38 -3.45
CA HIS A 25 -4.91 10.58 -4.45
C HIS A 25 -3.80 9.81 -3.77
N VAL A 26 -3.81 8.50 -3.86
CA VAL A 26 -2.79 7.61 -3.32
C VAL A 26 -2.22 6.72 -4.41
N VAL A 27 -0.96 6.34 -4.28
CA VAL A 27 -0.25 5.49 -5.23
C VAL A 27 0.47 4.39 -4.46
N GLY A 28 0.45 3.18 -4.98
CA GLY A 28 1.14 2.07 -4.34
C GLY A 28 1.06 0.78 -5.14
N TRP A 29 1.49 -0.28 -4.51
CA TRP A 29 1.39 -1.64 -5.01
C TRP A 29 0.14 -2.32 -4.46
N VAL A 30 -0.56 -3.07 -5.30
CA VAL A 30 -1.65 -3.95 -4.88
C VAL A 30 -1.06 -5.09 -4.04
N ALA A 31 -1.17 -4.98 -2.72
CA ALA A 31 -0.68 -6.03 -1.81
C ALA A 31 -1.65 -7.21 -1.72
N LYS A 32 -2.95 -6.93 -1.72
CA LYS A 32 -4.00 -7.93 -1.69
C LYS A 32 -5.27 -7.40 -2.32
N ARG A 33 -5.98 -8.25 -3.07
CA ARG A 33 -7.32 -7.99 -3.59
C ARG A 33 -8.26 -9.09 -3.07
N ARG A 34 -9.46 -8.68 -2.68
CA ARG A 34 -10.52 -9.57 -2.19
C ARG A 34 -11.83 -9.15 -2.85
N GLU A 35 -12.52 -10.09 -3.46
CA GLU A 35 -13.88 -9.85 -3.97
C GLU A 35 -14.84 -9.60 -2.80
N HIS A 36 -15.77 -8.69 -3.01
CA HIS A 36 -16.86 -8.40 -2.08
C HIS A 36 -18.18 -8.23 -2.83
N GLY A 37 -18.98 -9.30 -2.82
CA GLY A 37 -20.20 -9.35 -3.63
C GLY A 37 -19.89 -9.40 -5.14
N GLU A 38 -20.86 -9.00 -5.95
CA GLU A 38 -20.74 -9.08 -7.42
C GLU A 38 -20.07 -7.87 -8.06
N HIS A 39 -20.03 -6.73 -7.38
CA HIS A 39 -19.69 -5.45 -8.00
C HIS A 39 -18.53 -4.70 -7.36
N LEU A 40 -18.06 -5.14 -6.20
CA LEU A 40 -17.02 -4.46 -5.44
C LEU A 40 -15.85 -5.39 -5.12
N ALA A 41 -14.68 -4.81 -4.96
CA ALA A 41 -13.51 -5.47 -4.42
C ALA A 41 -12.81 -4.58 -3.39
N PHE A 42 -12.25 -5.20 -2.36
CA PHE A 42 -11.33 -4.54 -1.44
C PHE A 42 -9.90 -4.73 -1.93
N VAL A 43 -9.17 -3.63 -2.03
CA VAL A 43 -7.76 -3.61 -2.38
C VAL A 43 -6.97 -3.04 -1.22
N ASP A 44 -6.04 -3.81 -0.71
CA ASP A 44 -5.02 -3.33 0.23
C ASP A 44 -3.88 -2.72 -0.60
N LEU A 45 -3.82 -1.40 -0.64
CA LEU A 45 -2.81 -0.64 -1.37
C LEU A 45 -1.64 -0.31 -0.43
N ARG A 46 -0.44 -0.72 -0.81
CA ARG A 46 0.78 -0.59 0.01
C ARG A 46 1.76 0.38 -0.60
N ASP A 47 2.37 1.21 0.22
CA ASP A 47 3.59 1.94 -0.08
C ASP A 47 4.64 1.74 1.02
N HIS A 48 5.68 2.57 1.04
CA HIS A 48 6.75 2.49 2.03
C HIS A 48 6.34 2.95 3.44
N THR A 49 5.19 3.61 3.59
CA THR A 49 4.70 4.12 4.89
C THR A 49 3.71 3.17 5.53
N GLY A 50 3.00 2.37 4.74
CA GLY A 50 2.00 1.43 5.24
C GLY A 50 1.00 0.99 4.18
N VAL A 51 -0.18 0.60 4.64
CA VAL A 51 -1.26 0.04 3.82
C VAL A 51 -2.54 0.82 4.08
N VAL A 52 -3.31 1.09 3.03
CA VAL A 52 -4.69 1.59 3.12
C VAL A 52 -5.63 0.67 2.35
N GLN A 53 -6.82 0.42 2.88
CA GLN A 53 -7.88 -0.30 2.17
C GLN A 53 -8.62 0.64 1.23
N CYS A 54 -8.81 0.21 -0.01
CA CYS A 54 -9.60 0.91 -1.01
C CYS A 54 -10.77 0.02 -1.44
N VAL A 55 -11.97 0.60 -1.50
CA VAL A 55 -13.15 -0.04 -2.06
C VAL A 55 -13.24 0.35 -3.52
N VAL A 56 -13.00 -0.61 -4.41
CA VAL A 56 -12.90 -0.38 -5.85
C VAL A 56 -13.97 -1.15 -6.61
N PRO A 57 -14.32 -0.76 -7.85
CA PRO A 57 -15.21 -1.55 -8.69
C PRO A 57 -14.62 -2.94 -8.93
N GLY A 58 -15.44 -3.99 -8.77
CA GLY A 58 -15.03 -5.39 -8.97
C GLY A 58 -14.63 -5.72 -10.41
N SER A 59 -15.11 -4.93 -11.37
CA SER A 59 -14.78 -5.08 -12.80
C SER A 59 -13.34 -4.73 -13.18
N VAL A 60 -12.59 -4.05 -12.30
CA VAL A 60 -11.20 -3.67 -12.57
C VAL A 60 -10.30 -4.87 -12.30
N ASP A 61 -9.62 -5.38 -13.34
CA ASP A 61 -8.64 -6.47 -13.19
C ASP A 61 -7.36 -5.94 -12.54
N LEU A 62 -7.23 -6.17 -11.26
CA LEU A 62 -6.06 -5.79 -10.44
C LEU A 62 -5.41 -7.05 -9.89
N ARG A 63 -4.15 -7.24 -10.24
CA ARG A 63 -3.35 -8.36 -9.74
C ARG A 63 -2.32 -7.90 -8.72
N SER A 64 -1.81 -8.85 -7.94
CA SER A 64 -0.76 -8.60 -6.96
C SER A 64 0.42 -7.83 -7.57
N GLU A 65 0.90 -6.85 -6.83
CA GLU A 65 2.05 -6.00 -7.17
C GLU A 65 1.87 -5.07 -8.39
N TYR A 66 0.67 -4.97 -8.96
CA TYR A 66 0.38 -3.88 -9.89
C TYR A 66 0.60 -2.54 -9.19
N VAL A 67 1.17 -1.59 -9.90
CA VAL A 67 1.26 -0.20 -9.43
C VAL A 67 0.02 0.53 -9.91
N ILE A 68 -0.74 1.05 -8.95
CA ILE A 68 -1.98 1.77 -9.26
C ILE A 68 -2.01 3.12 -8.56
N ARG A 69 -2.73 4.05 -9.16
CA ARG A 69 -3.21 5.27 -8.55
C ARG A 69 -4.68 5.11 -8.22
N VAL A 70 -5.04 5.42 -6.99
CA VAL A 70 -6.44 5.43 -6.54
C VAL A 70 -6.81 6.84 -6.14
N THR A 71 -7.91 7.33 -6.67
CA THR A 71 -8.57 8.55 -6.23
C THR A 71 -9.84 8.15 -5.52
N GLY A 72 -10.01 8.55 -4.27
CA GLY A 72 -11.17 8.18 -3.47
C GLY A 72 -11.39 9.13 -2.31
N THR A 73 -12.52 8.96 -1.64
CA THR A 73 -12.89 9.72 -0.45
C THR A 73 -12.57 8.90 0.80
N VAL A 74 -11.89 9.51 1.77
CA VAL A 74 -11.60 8.86 3.06
C VAL A 74 -12.91 8.76 3.85
N ARG A 75 -13.24 7.55 4.30
CA ARG A 75 -14.42 7.24 5.09
C ARG A 75 -14.04 6.37 6.28
N HIS A 76 -14.84 6.42 7.34
CA HIS A 76 -14.77 5.42 8.40
C HIS A 76 -15.15 4.04 7.87
N ARG A 77 -14.45 3.02 8.30
CA ARG A 77 -14.90 1.63 8.08
C ARG A 77 -16.19 1.37 8.83
N LEU A 78 -16.99 0.45 8.33
CA LEU A 78 -18.18 0.00 9.02
C LEU A 78 -17.83 -0.56 10.40
N GLU A 79 -18.72 -0.35 11.35
CA GLU A 79 -18.60 -0.92 12.69
C GLU A 79 -18.40 -2.45 12.61
N GLY A 80 -17.45 -2.96 13.39
CA GLY A 80 -17.06 -4.38 13.34
C GLY A 80 -16.05 -4.76 12.25
N THR A 81 -15.69 -3.84 11.32
CA THR A 81 -14.68 -4.11 10.28
C THR A 81 -13.35 -3.38 10.51
N VAL A 82 -13.24 -2.66 11.62
CA VAL A 82 -12.00 -1.98 12.04
C VAL A 82 -10.87 -2.99 12.22
N ASN A 83 -9.70 -2.68 11.65
CA ASN A 83 -8.51 -3.52 11.75
C ASN A 83 -7.45 -2.88 12.64
N ALA A 84 -7.45 -3.20 13.92
CA ALA A 84 -6.50 -2.67 14.90
C ALA A 84 -5.01 -2.98 14.60
N LYS A 85 -4.73 -3.89 13.65
CA LYS A 85 -3.34 -4.22 13.25
C LYS A 85 -2.75 -3.22 12.26
N LEU A 86 -3.59 -2.38 11.66
CA LEU A 86 -3.17 -1.35 10.70
C LEU A 86 -3.33 0.03 11.33
N ALA A 87 -2.35 0.90 11.13
CA ALA A 87 -2.44 2.30 11.56
C ALA A 87 -3.58 3.08 10.87
N THR A 88 -3.98 2.62 9.68
CA THR A 88 -5.11 3.13 8.90
C THR A 88 -6.40 2.30 9.09
N GLY A 89 -6.42 1.43 10.09
CA GLY A 89 -7.45 0.39 10.21
C GLY A 89 -8.86 0.88 10.54
N GLU A 90 -9.02 2.13 10.93
CA GLU A 90 -10.31 2.77 11.22
C GLU A 90 -10.94 3.41 9.98
N ILE A 91 -10.14 3.59 8.91
CA ILE A 91 -10.59 4.25 7.67
C ILE A 91 -10.40 3.36 6.45
N GLU A 92 -11.07 3.73 5.38
CA GLU A 92 -10.91 3.18 4.05
C GLU A 92 -11.17 4.25 2.99
N LEU A 93 -10.76 4.02 1.76
CA LEU A 93 -11.13 4.87 0.64
C LEU A 93 -12.37 4.30 -0.05
N GLN A 94 -13.38 5.13 -0.22
CA GLN A 94 -14.62 4.82 -0.95
C GLN A 94 -14.76 5.71 -2.18
N ASP A 95 -15.74 5.40 -3.03
CA ASP A 95 -15.99 6.10 -4.30
C ASP A 95 -14.72 6.16 -5.17
N CYS A 96 -14.00 5.03 -5.22
CA CYS A 96 -12.69 4.97 -5.83
C CYS A 96 -12.73 4.90 -7.35
N THR A 97 -11.91 5.72 -8.00
CA THR A 97 -11.46 5.52 -9.38
C THR A 97 -10.02 5.00 -9.37
N VAL A 98 -9.73 4.06 -10.28
CA VAL A 98 -8.44 3.38 -10.34
C VAL A 98 -7.79 3.59 -11.69
N GLU A 99 -6.53 3.97 -11.67
CA GLU A 99 -5.66 4.06 -12.84
C GLU A 99 -4.49 3.08 -12.66
N VAL A 100 -4.32 2.15 -13.61
CA VAL A 100 -3.18 1.23 -13.61
C VAL A 100 -1.99 1.95 -14.22
N LEU A 101 -0.97 2.23 -13.41
CA LEU A 101 0.27 2.89 -13.84
C LEU A 101 1.27 1.88 -14.42
N ALA A 102 1.33 0.68 -13.84
CA ALA A 102 2.16 -0.41 -14.34
C ALA A 102 1.58 -1.76 -13.92
N ALA A 103 1.40 -2.64 -14.89
CA ALA A 103 1.13 -4.04 -14.63
C ALA A 103 2.43 -4.77 -14.22
N ALA A 104 2.30 -5.85 -13.47
CA ALA A 104 3.42 -6.65 -13.01
C ALA A 104 3.16 -8.15 -13.23
N GLU A 105 4.22 -8.88 -13.53
CA GLU A 105 4.21 -10.33 -13.43
C GLU A 105 4.08 -10.75 -11.95
N PRO A 106 3.50 -11.92 -11.66
CA PRO A 106 3.46 -12.45 -10.31
C PRO A 106 4.87 -12.53 -9.71
N PRO A 107 5.09 -12.00 -8.49
CA PRO A 107 6.41 -12.08 -7.88
C PRO A 107 6.79 -13.54 -7.57
N PRO A 108 8.09 -13.91 -7.64
CA PRO A 108 8.56 -15.29 -7.42
C PRO A 108 8.36 -15.76 -5.98
N PHE A 109 8.08 -14.87 -5.06
CA PHE A 109 7.74 -15.14 -3.67
C PHE A 109 6.85 -14.02 -3.10
N PRO A 110 6.06 -14.29 -2.04
CA PRO A 110 5.23 -13.27 -1.42
C PRO A 110 6.10 -12.17 -0.77
N LEU A 111 5.64 -10.90 -0.82
CA LEU A 111 6.36 -9.76 -0.22
C LEU A 111 5.90 -9.45 1.22
N ASP A 112 5.17 -10.34 1.83
CA ASP A 112 4.73 -10.28 3.25
C ASP A 112 5.59 -11.19 4.16
N GLY A 113 5.14 -11.41 5.41
CA GLY A 113 5.85 -12.22 6.40
C GLY A 113 6.08 -13.68 5.97
N ARG A 114 5.28 -14.22 5.04
CA ARG A 114 5.47 -15.60 4.51
C ARG A 114 6.78 -15.78 3.74
N ALA A 115 7.39 -14.70 3.29
CA ALA A 115 8.69 -14.76 2.63
C ALA A 115 9.87 -15.05 3.59
N ASP A 116 9.66 -15.09 4.90
CA ASP A 116 10.70 -15.48 5.84
C ASP A 116 11.08 -16.97 5.70
N ASP A 117 10.15 -17.79 5.19
CA ASP A 117 10.36 -19.23 4.90
C ASP A 117 10.97 -19.48 3.50
N VAL A 118 11.17 -18.44 2.69
CA VAL A 118 11.74 -18.57 1.35
C VAL A 118 13.26 -18.64 1.44
N ASP A 119 13.84 -19.56 0.67
CA ASP A 119 15.29 -19.75 0.57
C ASP A 119 16.03 -18.43 0.34
N GLU A 120 17.13 -18.23 1.06
CA GLU A 120 17.90 -17.00 1.03
C GLU A 120 18.47 -16.71 -0.37
N MET A 121 18.90 -17.74 -1.09
CA MET A 121 19.45 -17.57 -2.45
C MET A 121 18.41 -17.05 -3.42
N VAL A 122 17.15 -17.47 -3.27
CA VAL A 122 16.03 -16.94 -4.07
C VAL A 122 15.79 -15.46 -3.74
N ARG A 123 15.78 -15.11 -2.45
CA ARG A 123 15.63 -13.71 -2.00
C ARG A 123 16.80 -12.83 -2.45
N LEU A 124 18.02 -13.35 -2.46
CA LEU A 124 19.20 -12.62 -2.96
C LEU A 124 19.15 -12.42 -4.47
N ARG A 125 18.69 -13.42 -5.22
CA ARG A 125 18.51 -13.31 -6.67
C ARG A 125 17.52 -12.20 -7.05
N TYR A 126 16.44 -12.07 -6.27
CA TYR A 126 15.40 -11.04 -6.47
C TYR A 126 15.47 -9.97 -5.38
N ARG A 127 16.69 -9.50 -5.08
CA ARG A 127 16.95 -8.61 -3.96
C ARG A 127 16.10 -7.34 -3.98
N TYR A 128 15.83 -6.79 -5.14
CA TYR A 128 14.98 -5.61 -5.32
C TYR A 128 13.54 -5.84 -4.85
N LEU A 129 13.02 -7.06 -4.92
CA LEU A 129 11.73 -7.43 -4.34
C LEU A 129 11.84 -7.66 -2.83
N ASP A 130 12.85 -8.40 -2.39
CA ASP A 130 13.08 -8.67 -0.96
C ASP A 130 13.21 -7.37 -0.15
N LEU A 131 13.87 -6.35 -0.70
CA LEU A 131 14.00 -5.02 -0.07
C LEU A 131 12.67 -4.28 0.09
N ARG A 132 11.61 -4.67 -0.59
CA ARG A 132 10.26 -4.09 -0.44
C ARG A 132 9.47 -4.67 0.73
N ARG A 133 9.94 -5.76 1.34
CA ARG A 133 9.30 -6.38 2.50
C ARG A 133 9.43 -5.47 3.72
N GLU A 134 8.42 -5.46 4.57
CA GLU A 134 8.35 -4.58 5.75
C GLU A 134 9.59 -4.71 6.65
N ARG A 135 10.01 -5.95 6.96
CA ARG A 135 11.20 -6.23 7.76
C ARG A 135 12.46 -5.59 7.15
N MET A 136 12.65 -5.71 5.85
CA MET A 136 13.82 -5.17 5.16
C MET A 136 13.77 -3.64 5.08
N GLN A 137 12.60 -3.07 4.83
CA GLN A 137 12.37 -1.62 4.87
C GLN A 137 12.70 -1.05 6.25
N ARG A 138 12.24 -1.70 7.32
CA ARG A 138 12.57 -1.30 8.69
C ARG A 138 14.09 -1.33 8.93
N ASN A 139 14.76 -2.41 8.56
CA ASN A 139 16.21 -2.56 8.73
C ASN A 139 17.00 -1.47 8.01
N LEU A 140 16.63 -1.16 6.74
CA LEU A 140 17.27 -0.09 5.98
C LEU A 140 17.06 1.29 6.62
N ARG A 141 15.85 1.59 7.12
CA ARG A 141 15.56 2.84 7.80
C ARG A 141 16.35 3.00 9.10
N VAL A 142 16.42 1.94 9.92
CA VAL A 142 17.22 1.94 11.16
C VAL A 142 18.69 2.19 10.82
N ARG A 143 19.24 1.45 9.85
CA ARG A 143 20.62 1.62 9.40
C ARG A 143 20.89 3.06 8.93
N ALA A 144 20.01 3.63 8.11
CA ALA A 144 20.16 4.99 7.60
C ALA A 144 20.14 6.03 8.74
N ARG A 145 19.24 5.88 9.73
CA ARG A 145 19.16 6.75 10.90
C ARG A 145 20.42 6.69 11.76
N VAL A 146 20.92 5.48 12.07
CA VAL A 146 22.15 5.27 12.83
C VAL A 146 23.34 5.91 12.13
N THR A 147 23.52 5.61 10.83
CA THR A 147 24.61 6.18 10.04
C THR A 147 24.53 7.72 9.99
N SER A 148 23.32 8.27 9.83
CA SER A 148 23.13 9.72 9.82
C SER A 148 23.41 10.37 11.19
N ALA A 149 23.05 9.70 12.29
CA ALA A 149 23.35 10.17 13.65
C ALA A 149 24.88 10.21 13.90
N ILE A 150 25.59 9.13 13.57
CA ILE A 150 27.06 9.05 13.71
C ILE A 150 27.76 10.15 12.91
N ARG A 151 27.29 10.44 11.69
CA ARG A 151 27.92 11.50 10.85
C ARG A 151 27.65 12.91 11.33
N ARG A 152 26.66 13.12 12.20
CA ARG A 152 26.32 14.45 12.77
C ARG A 152 26.89 14.68 14.16
N ALA A 153 27.38 13.62 14.81
CA ALA A 153 28.09 13.69 16.08
C ALA A 153 29.55 14.14 15.86
#